data_52c1d49a2108b56aa38cf09ffec715cd
#
_entry.id   52c1d49a2108b56aa38cf09ffec715cd
#
_cell.length_a   1.000
_cell.length_b   1.000
_cell.length_c   1.000
_cell.angle_alpha   90.00
_cell.angle_beta   90.00
_cell.angle_gamma   90.00
#
_symmetry.space_group_name_H-M   'P 1'
#
loop_
_entity.id
_entity.type
_entity.pdbx_description
1 polymer ?
#
loop_
_entity_poly.entity_id
_entity_poly.type
_entity_poly.pdbx_seq_one_letter_code
_entity_poly.pdbx_strand_id
1 'polypeptide(L)'
;MEYNYPKFTPEMKKTHTILIPNMAITQFRLLEYALRYDGYKCEILGNCGSAVAQLGLKYVHNDTCYPALLVIGQFLDALNSGKYDLEHTALLITQTGGGCRASNYIHLLRKALVKAGYPNIPVASLNFSGLEKDSGFQMTLPLARRAIASVFYGDMLCALRNQVAPYENEKGAADKMVDLWVERLGRVLLAGKGFTSREMKHTFPLIAKDFKSIPVTRVPKVKVGVVGEIYVKYSPLGNNDLQKFLESQDCEVNFPGLMGFVQYCAFNMGEDHVL
;
A
#
# COMPACT_ATOMS: atom_id res chain seq x y z
N MET A 1 14.60 21.45 -22.03
CA MET A 1 15.62 20.46 -21.63
C MET A 1 14.90 19.16 -21.35
N GLU A 2 15.18 18.15 -22.11
CA GLU A 2 14.72 16.79 -21.85
C GLU A 2 15.60 16.24 -20.71
N TYR A 3 15.06 16.10 -19.51
CA TYR A 3 15.80 15.49 -18.39
C TYR A 3 15.88 14.00 -18.64
N ASN A 4 17.09 13.49 -18.80
CA ASN A 4 17.36 12.05 -18.86
C ASN A 4 17.34 11.52 -17.42
N TYR A 5 16.18 11.09 -16.93
CA TYR A 5 16.02 10.49 -15.61
C TYR A 5 16.64 9.09 -15.55
N PRO A 6 17.32 8.72 -14.45
CA PRO A 6 17.85 7.37 -14.29
C PRO A 6 16.70 6.35 -14.32
N LYS A 7 16.86 5.32 -15.15
CA LYS A 7 15.91 4.23 -15.29
C LYS A 7 16.28 3.12 -14.30
N PHE A 8 15.28 2.50 -13.70
CA PHE A 8 15.47 1.25 -12.97
C PHE A 8 15.74 0.13 -13.98
N THR A 9 16.80 -0.67 -13.78
CA THR A 9 17.15 -1.77 -14.67
C THR A 9 16.94 -3.13 -14.01
N PRO A 10 16.82 -4.22 -14.80
CA PRO A 10 16.69 -5.58 -14.23
C PRO A 10 17.85 -5.98 -13.31
N GLU A 11 19.06 -5.47 -13.55
CA GLU A 11 20.25 -5.73 -12.72
C GLU A 11 20.10 -5.09 -11.32
N MET A 12 19.49 -3.91 -11.25
CA MET A 12 19.22 -3.17 -10.00
C MET A 12 18.27 -3.95 -9.07
N LYS A 13 17.48 -4.87 -9.58
CA LYS A 13 16.64 -5.78 -8.78
C LYS A 13 17.44 -6.51 -7.68
N LYS A 14 18.70 -6.84 -7.95
CA LYS A 14 19.57 -7.58 -7.03
C LYS A 14 20.35 -6.68 -6.06
N THR A 15 20.64 -5.46 -6.47
CA THR A 15 21.54 -4.54 -5.76
C THR A 15 20.81 -3.44 -5.01
N HIS A 16 19.69 -2.92 -5.55
CA HIS A 16 19.00 -1.79 -4.98
C HIS A 16 17.86 -2.21 -4.03
N THR A 17 17.67 -1.44 -2.99
CA THR A 17 16.47 -1.51 -2.14
C THR A 17 15.40 -0.59 -2.73
N ILE A 18 14.25 -1.15 -3.04
CA ILE A 18 13.11 -0.41 -3.60
C ILE A 18 12.24 0.09 -2.45
N LEU A 19 12.12 1.40 -2.31
CA LEU A 19 11.21 2.02 -1.36
C LEU A 19 9.82 2.15 -1.99
N ILE A 20 8.80 1.77 -1.24
CA ILE A 20 7.40 1.75 -1.68
C ILE A 20 6.56 2.57 -0.72
N PRO A 21 5.76 3.55 -1.19
CA PRO A 21 4.90 4.34 -0.32
C PRO A 21 3.79 3.46 0.25
N ASN A 22 3.38 3.75 1.47
CA ASN A 22 2.34 2.98 2.14
C ASN A 22 0.98 3.64 1.96
N MET A 23 -0.01 2.84 1.55
CA MET A 23 -1.40 3.25 1.50
C MET A 23 -2.26 2.41 2.46
N ALA A 24 -2.18 1.09 2.36
CA ALA A 24 -2.98 0.16 3.13
C ALA A 24 -2.03 -0.80 3.88
N ILE A 25 -1.79 -0.52 5.16
CA ILE A 25 -0.67 -1.09 5.94
C ILE A 25 -0.65 -2.63 5.87
N THR A 26 -1.75 -3.28 6.19
CA THR A 26 -1.81 -4.75 6.28
C THR A 26 -1.62 -5.41 4.92
N GLN A 27 -2.28 -4.89 3.88
CA GLN A 27 -2.17 -5.38 2.51
C GLN A 27 -0.75 -5.19 1.96
N PHE A 28 -0.16 -4.02 2.21
CA PHE A 28 1.19 -3.68 1.72
C PHE A 28 2.28 -4.48 2.42
N ARG A 29 2.14 -4.76 3.72
CA ARG A 29 3.05 -5.68 4.44
C ARG A 29 3.05 -7.09 3.82
N LEU A 30 1.89 -7.59 3.38
CA LEU A 30 1.80 -8.88 2.68
C LEU A 30 2.35 -8.78 1.25
N LEU A 31 2.09 -7.67 0.55
CA LEU A 31 2.62 -7.42 -0.79
C LEU A 31 4.16 -7.39 -0.79
N GLU A 32 4.79 -6.87 0.26
CA GLU A 32 6.24 -6.88 0.42
C GLU A 32 6.81 -8.30 0.35
N TYR A 33 6.18 -9.28 0.99
CA TYR A 33 6.59 -10.69 0.90
C TYR A 33 6.44 -11.25 -0.52
N ALA A 34 5.37 -10.86 -1.24
CA ALA A 34 5.18 -11.27 -2.63
C ALA A 34 6.28 -10.71 -3.55
N LEU A 35 6.68 -9.46 -3.36
CA LEU A 35 7.78 -8.82 -4.08
C LEU A 35 9.14 -9.46 -3.75
N ARG A 36 9.38 -9.75 -2.49
CA ARG A 36 10.60 -10.43 -2.03
C ARG A 36 10.72 -11.85 -2.59
N TYR A 37 9.62 -12.59 -2.69
CA TYR A 37 9.61 -13.90 -3.36
C TYR A 37 10.05 -13.79 -4.82
N ASP A 38 9.61 -12.74 -5.51
CA ASP A 38 10.00 -12.49 -6.91
C ASP A 38 11.43 -11.96 -7.05
N GLY A 39 12.17 -11.82 -5.94
CA GLY A 39 13.59 -11.44 -5.87
C GLY A 39 13.86 -9.94 -5.76
N TYR A 40 12.83 -9.12 -5.51
CA TYR A 40 13.03 -7.70 -5.21
C TYR A 40 13.45 -7.50 -3.74
N LYS A 41 14.47 -6.67 -3.52
CA LYS A 41 14.71 -6.09 -2.20
C LYS A 41 13.82 -4.87 -2.07
N CYS A 42 12.88 -4.88 -1.15
CA CYS A 42 11.94 -3.77 -1.01
C CYS A 42 11.60 -3.50 0.46
N GLU A 43 11.20 -2.28 0.74
CA GLU A 43 10.73 -1.83 2.04
C GLU A 43 9.49 -0.94 1.85
N ILE A 44 8.43 -1.24 2.60
CA ILE A 44 7.24 -0.40 2.66
C ILE A 44 7.50 0.74 3.65
N LEU A 45 7.38 1.97 3.18
CA LEU A 45 7.63 3.14 4.02
C LEU A 45 6.55 3.28 5.10
N GLY A 46 7.00 3.55 6.33
CA GLY A 46 6.12 3.74 7.49
C GLY A 46 6.16 5.17 8.05
N ASN A 47 6.96 6.06 7.45
CA ASN A 47 7.06 7.44 7.89
C ASN A 47 5.77 8.21 7.60
N CYS A 48 5.31 8.98 8.58
CA CYS A 48 4.06 9.73 8.56
C CYS A 48 4.19 11.01 9.36
N GLY A 49 3.12 11.81 9.37
CA GLY A 49 3.07 13.06 10.13
C GLY A 49 3.19 14.31 9.27
N SER A 50 3.08 15.47 9.91
CA SER A 50 3.03 16.78 9.23
C SER A 50 4.31 17.12 8.46
N ALA A 51 5.47 16.66 8.91
CA ALA A 51 6.75 16.88 8.23
C ALA A 51 6.76 16.30 6.81
N VAL A 52 6.16 15.12 6.61
CA VAL A 52 6.00 14.49 5.29
C VAL A 52 5.15 15.37 4.37
N ALA A 53 4.02 15.88 4.85
CA ALA A 53 3.16 16.77 4.09
C ALA A 53 3.88 18.08 3.71
N GLN A 54 4.64 18.67 4.65
CA GLN A 54 5.43 19.90 4.41
C GLN A 54 6.50 19.66 3.33
N LEU A 55 7.19 18.52 3.34
CA LEU A 55 8.13 18.18 2.28
C LEU A 55 7.44 18.05 0.92
N GLY A 56 6.28 17.41 0.87
CA GLY A 56 5.48 17.34 -0.34
C GLY A 56 5.14 18.74 -0.88
N LEU A 57 4.62 19.62 -0.04
CA LEU A 57 4.29 21.01 -0.40
C LEU A 57 5.50 21.83 -0.87
N LYS A 58 6.68 21.58 -0.30
CA LYS A 58 7.91 22.28 -0.68
C LYS A 58 8.37 21.96 -2.11
N TYR A 59 8.21 20.72 -2.55
CA TYR A 59 8.79 20.23 -3.80
C TYR A 59 7.77 19.97 -4.91
N VAL A 60 6.49 19.88 -4.57
CA VAL A 60 5.38 19.67 -5.53
C VAL A 60 4.45 20.88 -5.47
N HIS A 61 3.85 21.22 -6.62
CA HIS A 61 2.90 22.32 -6.69
C HIS A 61 1.64 22.03 -5.86
N ASN A 62 1.13 23.02 -5.13
CA ASN A 62 -0.03 22.87 -4.24
C ASN A 62 -1.36 22.59 -4.96
N ASP A 63 -1.46 22.87 -6.26
CA ASP A 63 -2.63 22.51 -7.09
C ASP A 63 -2.64 21.03 -7.48
N THR A 64 -1.62 20.27 -7.05
CA THR A 64 -1.56 18.84 -7.28
C THR A 64 -2.49 18.12 -6.31
N CYS A 65 -3.00 16.98 -6.76
CA CYS A 65 -3.83 16.10 -5.94
C CYS A 65 -3.11 15.74 -4.61
N TYR A 66 -3.85 15.80 -3.50
CA TYR A 66 -3.30 15.60 -2.15
C TYR A 66 -2.51 14.30 -1.97
N PRO A 67 -2.96 13.13 -2.45
CA PRO A 67 -2.16 11.91 -2.40
C PRO A 67 -0.78 12.04 -3.06
N ALA A 68 -0.65 12.79 -4.15
CA ALA A 68 0.64 13.02 -4.80
C ALA A 68 1.62 13.76 -3.89
N LEU A 69 1.12 14.80 -3.18
CA LEU A 69 1.92 15.55 -2.21
C LEU A 69 2.45 14.63 -1.11
N LEU A 70 1.59 13.79 -0.56
CA LEU A 70 1.93 12.89 0.54
C LEU A 70 2.90 11.79 0.11
N VAL A 71 2.64 11.13 -1.02
CA VAL A 71 3.51 10.06 -1.53
C VAL A 71 4.90 10.61 -1.87
N ILE A 72 4.99 11.76 -2.53
CA ILE A 72 6.28 12.38 -2.86
C ILE A 72 6.98 12.87 -1.59
N GLY A 73 6.24 13.48 -0.66
CA GLY A 73 6.77 13.87 0.64
C GLY A 73 7.32 12.68 1.43
N GLN A 74 6.62 11.52 1.41
CA GLN A 74 7.04 10.30 2.08
C GLN A 74 8.36 9.76 1.54
N PHE A 75 8.55 9.76 0.21
CA PHE A 75 9.81 9.41 -0.40
C PHE A 75 10.94 10.37 0.00
N LEU A 76 10.72 11.67 -0.10
CA LEU A 76 11.72 12.67 0.23
C LEU A 76 12.12 12.63 1.70
N ASP A 77 11.16 12.43 2.61
CA ASP A 77 11.43 12.27 4.03
C ASP A 77 12.27 11.02 4.30
N ALA A 78 11.94 9.90 3.64
CA ALA A 78 12.75 8.68 3.73
C ALA A 78 14.18 8.89 3.24
N LEU A 79 14.37 9.53 2.07
CA LEU A 79 15.70 9.81 1.53
C LEU A 79 16.50 10.79 2.43
N ASN A 80 15.85 11.75 3.04
CA ASN A 80 16.48 12.71 3.98
C ASN A 80 16.86 12.08 5.32
N SER A 81 16.29 10.91 5.67
CA SER A 81 16.48 10.29 6.99
C SER A 81 17.91 9.79 7.26
N GLY A 82 18.73 9.64 6.22
CA GLY A 82 20.06 9.04 6.31
C GLY A 82 20.06 7.51 6.54
N LYS A 83 18.88 6.88 6.58
CA LYS A 83 18.73 5.43 6.81
C LYS A 83 19.14 4.60 5.60
N TYR A 84 19.02 5.16 4.40
CA TYR A 84 19.17 4.43 3.15
C TYR A 84 20.47 4.78 2.43
N ASP A 85 21.12 3.77 1.85
CA ASP A 85 22.21 3.96 0.91
C ASP A 85 21.67 4.47 -0.41
N LEU A 86 21.90 5.76 -0.71
CA LEU A 86 21.33 6.43 -1.88
C LEU A 86 21.87 5.88 -3.20
N GLU A 87 23.07 5.29 -3.23
CA GLU A 87 23.64 4.67 -4.43
C GLU A 87 22.95 3.35 -4.78
N HIS A 88 22.35 2.68 -3.78
CA HIS A 88 21.62 1.43 -3.94
C HIS A 88 20.15 1.54 -3.54
N THR A 89 19.57 2.71 -3.71
CA THR A 89 18.14 2.97 -3.47
C THR A 89 17.40 3.25 -4.76
N ALA A 90 16.21 2.67 -4.91
CA ALA A 90 15.27 2.97 -5.98
C ALA A 90 13.88 3.21 -5.39
N LEU A 91 13.01 3.88 -6.14
CA LEU A 91 11.63 4.15 -5.73
C LEU A 91 10.65 3.44 -6.64
N LEU A 92 9.56 2.93 -6.09
CA LEU A 92 8.46 2.34 -6.87
C LEU A 92 7.18 3.13 -6.66
N ILE A 93 6.59 3.59 -7.75
CA ILE A 93 5.32 4.31 -7.73
C ILE A 93 4.34 3.67 -8.73
N THR A 94 3.04 3.77 -8.46
CA THR A 94 2.00 3.28 -9.38
C THR A 94 1.67 4.33 -10.42
N GLN A 95 1.33 3.87 -11.63
CA GLN A 95 0.85 4.68 -12.74
C GLN A 95 -0.44 4.06 -13.28
N THR A 96 -1.59 4.69 -12.98
CA THR A 96 -2.90 4.08 -13.18
C THR A 96 -3.47 4.24 -14.59
N GLY A 97 -3.09 5.29 -15.31
CA GLY A 97 -3.71 5.65 -16.60
C GLY A 97 -5.06 6.37 -16.47
N GLY A 98 -5.68 6.67 -17.61
CA GLY A 98 -6.96 7.35 -17.69
C GLY A 98 -6.94 8.79 -17.15
N GLY A 99 -8.08 9.29 -16.70
CA GLY A 99 -8.25 10.64 -16.17
C GLY A 99 -7.71 10.86 -14.76
N CYS A 100 -7.25 9.82 -14.07
CA CYS A 100 -6.68 9.94 -12.74
C CYS A 100 -5.30 10.61 -12.78
N ARG A 101 -5.06 11.57 -11.89
CA ARG A 101 -3.76 12.27 -11.80
C ARG A 101 -2.60 11.35 -11.38
N ALA A 102 -2.88 10.18 -10.79
CA ALA A 102 -1.88 9.15 -10.50
C ALA A 102 -1.13 8.67 -11.76
N SER A 103 -1.68 8.84 -12.94
CA SER A 103 -0.98 8.63 -14.21
C SER A 103 0.28 9.49 -14.37
N ASN A 104 0.33 10.66 -13.70
CA ASN A 104 1.41 11.63 -13.80
C ASN A 104 2.32 11.71 -12.56
N TYR A 105 2.06 10.93 -11.52
CA TYR A 105 2.84 10.98 -10.26
C TYR A 105 4.33 10.71 -10.48
N ILE A 106 4.68 9.82 -11.40
CA ILE A 106 6.08 9.50 -11.71
C ILE A 106 6.85 10.72 -12.21
N HIS A 107 6.25 11.54 -13.07
CA HIS A 107 6.89 12.75 -13.59
C HIS A 107 7.02 13.83 -12.51
N LEU A 108 6.01 13.96 -11.65
CA LEU A 108 6.07 14.86 -10.50
C LEU A 108 7.15 14.43 -9.51
N LEU A 109 7.25 13.13 -9.21
CA LEU A 109 8.28 12.57 -8.33
C LEU A 109 9.69 12.81 -8.89
N ARG A 110 9.94 12.47 -10.16
CA ARG A 110 11.22 12.70 -10.83
C ARG A 110 11.63 14.19 -10.77
N LYS A 111 10.70 15.10 -11.04
CA LYS A 111 10.94 16.55 -10.92
C LYS A 111 11.24 16.97 -9.49
N ALA A 112 10.52 16.43 -8.51
CA ALA A 112 10.75 16.70 -7.09
C ALA A 112 12.11 16.20 -6.62
N LEU A 113 12.53 14.99 -7.05
CA LEU A 113 13.86 14.44 -6.75
C LEU A 113 14.98 15.32 -7.25
N VAL A 114 14.91 15.80 -8.50
CA VAL A 114 15.93 16.74 -9.03
C VAL A 114 15.99 18.02 -8.20
N LYS A 115 14.83 18.60 -7.86
CA LYS A 115 14.78 19.82 -7.03
C LYS A 115 15.30 19.60 -5.60
N ALA A 116 15.13 18.38 -5.06
CA ALA A 116 15.56 18.01 -3.71
C ALA A 116 17.03 17.59 -3.62
N GLY A 117 17.75 17.54 -4.77
CA GLY A 117 19.16 17.15 -4.80
C GLY A 117 19.41 15.64 -4.98
N TYR A 118 18.39 14.88 -5.40
CA TYR A 118 18.44 13.44 -5.64
C TYR A 118 18.27 13.05 -7.13
N PRO A 119 19.01 13.67 -8.09
CA PRO A 119 18.77 13.45 -9.52
C PRO A 119 19.10 12.02 -9.97
N ASN A 120 19.90 11.30 -9.19
CA ASN A 120 20.42 9.97 -9.56
C ASN A 120 19.56 8.80 -9.02
N ILE A 121 18.52 9.06 -8.25
CA ILE A 121 17.65 8.00 -7.70
C ILE A 121 16.73 7.47 -8.82
N PRO A 122 16.82 6.18 -9.20
CA PRO A 122 15.96 5.59 -10.20
C PRO A 122 14.53 5.41 -9.67
N VAL A 123 13.54 5.73 -10.52
CA VAL A 123 12.13 5.57 -10.22
C VAL A 123 11.54 4.52 -11.17
N ALA A 124 11.12 3.40 -10.60
CA ALA A 124 10.36 2.37 -11.29
C ALA A 124 8.86 2.68 -11.25
N SER A 125 8.15 2.31 -12.31
CA SER A 125 6.70 2.48 -12.41
C SER A 125 6.01 1.12 -12.43
N LEU A 126 5.04 0.95 -11.53
CA LEU A 126 4.04 -0.10 -11.65
C LEU A 126 2.96 0.40 -12.62
N ASN A 127 3.15 0.10 -13.88
CA ASN A 127 2.37 0.64 -14.98
C ASN A 127 1.27 -0.34 -15.41
N PHE A 128 0.02 0.00 -15.13
CA PHE A 128 -1.14 -0.79 -15.55
C PHE A 128 -1.70 -0.40 -16.93
N SER A 129 -1.28 0.75 -17.48
CA SER A 129 -1.86 1.35 -18.68
C SER A 129 -0.93 1.36 -19.89
N GLY A 130 0.30 0.85 -19.78
CA GLY A 130 1.27 0.88 -20.86
C GLY A 130 1.84 2.27 -21.19
N LEU A 131 1.63 3.26 -20.34
CA LEU A 131 2.12 4.65 -20.52
C LEU A 131 3.66 4.74 -20.55
N GLU A 132 4.34 3.89 -19.81
CA GLU A 132 5.79 3.81 -19.77
C GLU A 132 6.24 2.41 -20.18
N LYS A 133 6.87 2.28 -21.37
CA LYS A 133 7.24 0.97 -21.93
C LYS A 133 8.44 0.31 -21.25
N ASP A 134 9.31 1.11 -20.59
CA ASP A 134 10.60 0.65 -20.03
C ASP A 134 10.74 1.06 -18.57
N SER A 135 9.78 0.71 -17.72
CA SER A 135 9.83 1.07 -16.29
C SER A 135 10.87 0.28 -15.47
N GLY A 136 11.48 -0.76 -16.08
CA GLY A 136 12.41 -1.68 -15.42
C GLY A 136 11.75 -2.62 -14.40
N PHE A 137 10.54 -2.32 -13.96
CA PHE A 137 9.76 -3.18 -13.07
C PHE A 137 8.88 -4.13 -13.91
N GLN A 138 9.01 -5.44 -13.65
CA GLN A 138 8.27 -6.45 -14.37
C GLN A 138 7.17 -7.07 -13.49
N MET A 139 5.92 -6.83 -13.86
CA MET A 139 4.78 -7.50 -13.26
C MET A 139 4.55 -8.84 -13.96
N THR A 140 5.11 -9.92 -13.41
CA THR A 140 4.88 -11.27 -13.92
C THR A 140 3.51 -11.79 -13.48
N LEU A 141 2.91 -12.73 -14.22
CA LEU A 141 1.63 -13.33 -13.85
C LEU A 141 1.70 -14.02 -12.44
N PRO A 142 2.78 -14.73 -12.08
CA PRO A 142 2.95 -15.25 -10.73
C PRO A 142 2.98 -14.15 -9.66
N LEU A 143 3.66 -13.03 -9.90
CA LEU A 143 3.70 -11.90 -8.97
C LEU A 143 2.32 -11.26 -8.84
N ALA A 144 1.61 -11.03 -9.95
CA ALA A 144 0.26 -10.48 -9.95
C ALA A 144 -0.72 -11.34 -9.11
N ARG A 145 -0.67 -12.66 -9.26
CA ARG A 145 -1.51 -13.58 -8.46
C ARG A 145 -1.21 -13.48 -6.96
N ARG A 146 0.08 -13.39 -6.56
CA ARG A 146 0.47 -13.20 -5.17
C ARG A 146 0.06 -11.84 -4.64
N ALA A 147 0.19 -10.80 -5.44
CA ALA A 147 -0.26 -9.46 -5.08
C ALA A 147 -1.77 -9.41 -4.81
N ILE A 148 -2.57 -10.05 -5.68
CA ILE A 148 -4.02 -10.17 -5.49
C ILE A 148 -4.33 -10.96 -4.21
N ALA A 149 -3.66 -12.08 -3.97
CA ALA A 149 -3.84 -12.87 -2.74
C ALA A 149 -3.47 -12.06 -1.49
N SER A 150 -2.41 -11.24 -1.54
CA SER A 150 -2.01 -10.34 -0.45
C SER A 150 -3.11 -9.34 -0.12
N VAL A 151 -3.79 -8.79 -1.13
CA VAL A 151 -4.93 -7.88 -0.93
C VAL A 151 -6.11 -8.61 -0.29
N PHE A 152 -6.49 -9.79 -0.76
CA PHE A 152 -7.57 -10.57 -0.15
C PHE A 152 -7.31 -10.94 1.30
N TYR A 153 -6.11 -11.41 1.62
CA TYR A 153 -5.73 -11.71 3.00
C TYR A 153 -5.74 -10.45 3.87
N GLY A 154 -5.17 -9.36 3.39
CA GLY A 154 -5.15 -8.09 4.09
C GLY A 154 -6.55 -7.54 4.36
N ASP A 155 -7.44 -7.59 3.36
CA ASP A 155 -8.84 -7.16 3.52
C ASP A 155 -9.56 -8.00 4.57
N MET A 156 -9.37 -9.32 4.56
CA MET A 156 -9.96 -10.21 5.57
C MET A 156 -9.44 -9.92 6.97
N LEU A 157 -8.12 -9.75 7.12
CA LEU A 157 -7.51 -9.43 8.41
C LEU A 157 -8.04 -8.10 8.96
N CYS A 158 -8.11 -7.05 8.13
CA CYS A 158 -8.65 -5.76 8.50
C CYS A 158 -10.15 -5.86 8.89
N ALA A 159 -10.94 -6.57 8.10
CA ALA A 159 -12.37 -6.74 8.38
C ALA A 159 -12.63 -7.47 9.72
N LEU A 160 -11.89 -8.53 10.00
CA LEU A 160 -12.01 -9.27 11.25
C LEU A 160 -11.48 -8.46 12.44
N ARG A 161 -10.36 -7.78 12.29
CA ARG A 161 -9.81 -6.87 13.30
C ARG A 161 -10.83 -5.80 13.66
N ASN A 162 -11.44 -5.15 12.69
CA ASN A 162 -12.39 -4.07 12.92
C ASN A 162 -13.68 -4.54 13.60
N GLN A 163 -14.06 -5.81 13.44
CA GLN A 163 -15.20 -6.43 14.14
C GLN A 163 -14.89 -6.87 15.56
N VAL A 164 -13.63 -7.12 15.89
CA VAL A 164 -13.18 -7.65 17.18
C VAL A 164 -12.63 -6.55 18.09
N ALA A 165 -11.75 -5.71 17.58
CA ALA A 165 -11.02 -4.70 18.35
C ALA A 165 -11.90 -3.77 19.21
N PRO A 166 -13.08 -3.31 18.76
CA PRO A 166 -13.94 -2.48 19.61
C PRO A 166 -14.50 -3.19 20.84
N TYR A 167 -14.48 -4.52 20.86
CA TYR A 167 -15.11 -5.38 21.86
C TYR A 167 -14.13 -6.27 22.62
N GLU A 168 -12.85 -6.28 22.26
CA GLU A 168 -11.83 -7.12 22.90
C GLU A 168 -11.65 -6.82 24.38
N ASN A 169 -11.56 -7.87 25.19
CA ASN A 169 -11.38 -7.74 26.65
C ASN A 169 -9.93 -7.35 27.00
N GLU A 170 -8.96 -7.81 26.20
CA GLU A 170 -7.56 -7.40 26.28
C GLU A 170 -7.24 -6.45 25.12
N LYS A 171 -6.98 -5.18 25.41
CA LYS A 171 -6.68 -4.17 24.39
C LYS A 171 -5.47 -4.56 23.53
N GLY A 172 -5.63 -4.51 22.20
CA GLY A 172 -4.60 -4.86 21.23
C GLY A 172 -4.52 -6.34 20.90
N ALA A 173 -5.43 -7.20 21.41
CA ALA A 173 -5.45 -8.62 21.08
C ALA A 173 -5.74 -8.84 19.58
N ALA A 174 -6.66 -8.05 19.00
CA ALA A 174 -6.96 -8.11 17.58
C ALA A 174 -5.79 -7.64 16.72
N ASP A 175 -5.06 -6.60 17.12
CA ASP A 175 -3.87 -6.12 16.41
C ASP A 175 -2.73 -7.14 16.47
N LYS A 176 -2.47 -7.74 17.62
CA LYS A 176 -1.51 -8.86 17.77
C LYS A 176 -1.88 -10.05 16.86
N MET A 177 -3.17 -10.34 16.71
CA MET A 177 -3.64 -11.40 15.81
C MET A 177 -3.39 -11.05 14.33
N VAL A 178 -3.59 -9.79 13.93
CA VAL A 178 -3.21 -9.32 12.58
C VAL A 178 -1.72 -9.53 12.35
N ASP A 179 -0.86 -9.10 13.27
CA ASP A 179 0.59 -9.23 13.15
C ASP A 179 1.02 -10.69 13.01
N LEU A 180 0.47 -11.57 13.85
CA LEU A 180 0.72 -13.02 13.79
C LEU A 180 0.36 -13.60 12.42
N TRP A 181 -0.81 -13.23 11.88
CA TRP A 181 -1.25 -13.73 10.59
C TRP A 181 -0.48 -13.11 9.42
N VAL A 182 -0.10 -11.84 9.49
CA VAL A 182 0.78 -11.22 8.49
C VAL A 182 2.11 -11.97 8.39
N GLU A 183 2.72 -12.32 9.54
CA GLU A 183 3.95 -13.12 9.54
C GLU A 183 3.75 -14.53 8.98
N ARG A 184 2.69 -15.24 9.42
CA ARG A 184 2.38 -16.60 8.94
C ARG A 184 2.16 -16.61 7.43
N LEU A 185 1.30 -15.73 6.92
CA LEU A 185 1.01 -15.60 5.50
C LEU A 185 2.23 -15.14 4.71
N GLY A 186 3.00 -14.22 5.26
CA GLY A 186 4.25 -13.76 4.66
C GLY A 186 5.24 -14.89 4.44
N ARG A 187 5.45 -15.78 5.43
CA ARG A 187 6.30 -16.98 5.28
C ARG A 187 5.77 -17.93 4.22
N VAL A 188 4.45 -18.11 4.14
CA VAL A 188 3.80 -18.97 3.14
C VAL A 188 3.97 -18.39 1.74
N LEU A 189 3.81 -17.08 1.57
CA LEU A 189 4.02 -16.37 0.30
C LEU A 189 5.49 -16.41 -0.14
N LEU A 190 6.44 -16.25 0.78
CA LEU A 190 7.89 -16.43 0.54
C LEU A 190 8.26 -17.85 0.15
N ALA A 191 7.50 -18.86 0.61
CA ALA A 191 7.67 -20.25 0.17
C ALA A 191 6.99 -20.54 -1.18
N GLY A 192 6.42 -19.55 -1.85
CA GLY A 192 5.74 -19.69 -3.14
C GLY A 192 4.37 -20.36 -3.05
N LYS A 193 3.71 -20.32 -1.91
CA LYS A 193 2.41 -20.95 -1.62
C LYS A 193 1.38 -19.91 -1.16
N GLY A 194 0.15 -20.32 -0.91
CA GLY A 194 -0.88 -19.51 -0.27
C GLY A 194 -1.62 -18.55 -1.20
N PHE A 195 -1.36 -18.56 -2.51
CA PHE A 195 -1.94 -17.62 -3.46
C PHE A 195 -2.98 -18.21 -4.42
N THR A 196 -3.20 -19.52 -4.37
CA THR A 196 -4.23 -20.15 -5.18
C THR A 196 -5.60 -20.08 -4.48
N SER A 197 -6.69 -20.07 -5.27
CA SER A 197 -8.06 -20.07 -4.72
C SER A 197 -8.32 -21.24 -3.76
N ARG A 198 -7.70 -22.42 -4.01
CA ARG A 198 -7.83 -23.58 -3.14
C ARG A 198 -7.15 -23.35 -1.80
N GLU A 199 -5.94 -22.81 -1.79
CA GLU A 199 -5.17 -22.49 -0.57
C GLU A 199 -5.87 -21.40 0.25
N MET A 200 -6.36 -20.34 -0.42
CA MET A 200 -7.11 -19.27 0.24
C MET A 200 -8.40 -19.78 0.88
N LYS A 201 -9.18 -20.61 0.17
CA LYS A 201 -10.40 -21.25 0.72
C LYS A 201 -10.12 -22.10 1.95
N HIS A 202 -8.95 -22.73 2.04
CA HIS A 202 -8.52 -23.48 3.23
C HIS A 202 -8.07 -22.54 4.34
N THR A 203 -7.37 -21.44 4.03
CA THR A 203 -6.75 -20.56 5.02
C THR A 203 -7.76 -19.59 5.67
N PHE A 204 -8.73 -19.08 4.93
CA PHE A 204 -9.71 -18.13 5.46
C PHE A 204 -10.48 -18.63 6.68
N PRO A 205 -11.01 -19.87 6.72
CA PRO A 205 -11.66 -20.38 7.92
C PRO A 205 -10.72 -20.47 9.14
N LEU A 206 -9.42 -20.72 8.93
CA LEU A 206 -8.45 -20.76 10.02
C LEU A 206 -8.23 -19.36 10.61
N ILE A 207 -8.09 -18.33 9.75
CA ILE A 207 -8.02 -16.93 10.19
C ILE A 207 -9.27 -16.57 10.99
N ALA A 208 -10.45 -16.86 10.46
CA ALA A 208 -11.71 -16.55 11.13
C ALA A 208 -11.85 -17.26 12.50
N LYS A 209 -11.39 -18.52 12.59
CA LYS A 209 -11.38 -19.27 13.84
C LYS A 209 -10.48 -18.63 14.89
N ASP A 210 -9.27 -18.19 14.51
CA ASP A 210 -8.33 -17.56 15.43
C ASP A 210 -8.88 -16.21 15.93
N PHE A 211 -9.46 -15.39 15.06
CA PHE A 211 -10.11 -14.13 15.51
C PHE A 211 -11.34 -14.40 16.40
N LYS A 212 -12.11 -15.45 16.12
CA LYS A 212 -13.25 -15.84 16.96
C LYS A 212 -12.82 -16.30 18.37
N SER A 213 -11.58 -16.76 18.55
CA SER A 213 -11.05 -17.17 19.84
C SER A 213 -10.67 -16.01 20.77
N ILE A 214 -10.59 -14.78 20.25
CA ILE A 214 -10.31 -13.58 21.05
C ILE A 214 -11.51 -13.31 21.97
N PRO A 215 -11.32 -13.25 23.30
CA PRO A 215 -12.41 -12.94 24.22
C PRO A 215 -12.94 -11.51 23.99
N VAL A 216 -14.25 -11.40 23.83
CA VAL A 216 -14.92 -10.12 23.56
C VAL A 216 -16.13 -9.95 24.47
N THR A 217 -16.40 -8.70 24.88
CA THR A 217 -17.64 -8.28 25.55
C THR A 217 -18.40 -7.34 24.60
N ARG A 218 -19.48 -7.84 24.01
CA ARG A 218 -20.26 -7.06 23.06
C ARG A 218 -21.22 -6.13 23.77
N VAL A 219 -21.02 -4.84 23.53
CA VAL A 219 -21.88 -3.74 23.98
C VAL A 219 -22.33 -2.91 22.77
N PRO A 220 -23.49 -2.22 22.81
CA PRO A 220 -23.87 -1.32 21.73
C PRO A 220 -22.81 -0.23 21.51
N LYS A 221 -22.37 -0.03 20.25
CA LYS A 221 -21.44 1.02 19.86
C LYS A 221 -21.97 1.73 18.60
N VAL A 222 -21.55 2.97 18.43
CA VAL A 222 -21.77 3.72 17.19
C VAL A 222 -20.95 3.07 16.08
N LYS A 223 -21.59 2.74 14.96
CA LYS A 223 -20.93 2.16 13.79
C LYS A 223 -20.63 3.27 12.79
N VAL A 224 -19.37 3.42 12.43
CA VAL A 224 -18.90 4.45 11.51
C VAL A 224 -18.30 3.80 10.28
N GLY A 225 -18.91 4.06 9.11
CA GLY A 225 -18.34 3.66 7.81
C GLY A 225 -17.43 4.77 7.28
N VAL A 226 -16.19 4.42 6.94
CA VAL A 226 -15.24 5.36 6.32
C VAL A 226 -15.22 5.14 4.81
N VAL A 227 -15.61 6.17 4.06
CA VAL A 227 -15.66 6.19 2.60
C VAL A 227 -14.87 7.38 2.05
N GLY A 228 -14.58 7.40 0.77
CA GLY A 228 -13.90 8.51 0.11
C GLY A 228 -12.84 8.05 -0.89
N GLU A 229 -11.93 8.95 -1.23
CA GLU A 229 -10.81 8.72 -2.13
C GLU A 229 -9.90 7.60 -1.59
N ILE A 230 -9.42 6.73 -2.45
CA ILE A 230 -8.77 5.47 -2.07
C ILE A 230 -7.54 5.67 -1.16
N TYR A 231 -6.64 6.58 -1.51
CA TYR A 231 -5.43 6.81 -0.73
C TYR A 231 -5.76 7.41 0.64
N VAL A 232 -6.56 8.48 0.66
CA VAL A 232 -6.95 9.17 1.90
C VAL A 232 -7.77 8.26 2.82
N LYS A 233 -8.62 7.42 2.25
CA LYS A 233 -9.43 6.48 3.03
C LYS A 233 -8.59 5.48 3.82
N TYR A 234 -7.57 4.87 3.19
CA TYR A 234 -6.81 3.80 3.83
C TYR A 234 -5.51 4.26 4.49
N SER A 235 -4.91 5.35 4.03
CA SER A 235 -3.59 5.79 4.50
C SER A 235 -3.68 6.58 5.81
N PRO A 236 -3.05 6.12 6.90
CA PRO A 236 -2.95 6.91 8.14
C PRO A 236 -2.27 8.26 7.91
N LEU A 237 -1.31 8.33 6.98
CA LEU A 237 -0.69 9.60 6.57
C LEU A 237 -1.71 10.52 5.90
N GLY A 238 -2.62 9.96 5.08
CA GLY A 238 -3.61 10.73 4.33
C GLY A 238 -4.79 11.22 5.16
N ASN A 239 -5.15 10.49 6.23
CA ASN A 239 -6.33 10.78 7.06
C ASN A 239 -6.02 11.09 8.53
N ASN A 240 -4.75 11.32 8.86
CA ASN A 240 -4.31 11.63 10.23
C ASN A 240 -4.76 10.58 11.26
N ASP A 241 -4.56 9.29 10.96
CA ASP A 241 -4.94 8.17 11.83
C ASP A 241 -6.44 8.17 12.20
N LEU A 242 -7.33 8.53 11.27
CA LEU A 242 -8.78 8.64 11.48
C LEU A 242 -9.37 7.40 12.17
N GLN A 243 -8.91 6.20 11.80
CA GLN A 243 -9.38 4.97 12.43
C GLN A 243 -9.09 4.96 13.93
N LYS A 244 -7.86 5.27 14.34
CA LYS A 244 -7.48 5.32 15.76
C LYS A 244 -8.27 6.39 16.50
N PHE A 245 -8.51 7.54 15.86
CA PHE A 245 -9.33 8.60 16.44
C PHE A 245 -10.77 8.10 16.72
N LEU A 246 -11.42 7.50 15.73
CA LEU A 246 -12.79 6.97 15.88
C LEU A 246 -12.86 5.85 16.93
N GLU A 247 -11.88 4.95 16.96
CA GLU A 247 -11.79 3.91 17.98
C GLU A 247 -11.58 4.49 19.38
N SER A 248 -10.82 5.59 19.52
CA SER A 248 -10.68 6.32 20.80
C SER A 248 -11.97 6.97 21.28
N GLN A 249 -12.91 7.22 20.36
CA GLN A 249 -14.26 7.71 20.65
C GLN A 249 -15.27 6.56 20.82
N ASP A 250 -14.79 5.35 21.09
CA ASP A 250 -15.59 4.15 21.34
C ASP A 250 -16.49 3.71 20.18
N CYS A 251 -16.07 3.99 18.93
CA CYS A 251 -16.79 3.61 17.72
C CYS A 251 -16.35 2.22 17.18
N GLU A 252 -17.29 1.49 16.57
CA GLU A 252 -16.97 0.39 15.65
C GLU A 252 -16.73 0.95 14.26
N VAL A 253 -15.52 0.82 13.73
CA VAL A 253 -15.12 1.40 12.45
C VAL A 253 -15.18 0.34 11.35
N ASN A 254 -15.81 0.68 10.23
CA ASN A 254 -15.89 -0.18 9.05
C ASN A 254 -15.24 0.50 7.84
N PHE A 255 -14.26 -0.20 7.25
CA PHE A 255 -13.66 0.16 5.96
C PHE A 255 -14.06 -0.89 4.91
N PRO A 256 -14.58 -0.47 3.75
CA PRO A 256 -14.69 -1.38 2.61
C PRO A 256 -13.31 -1.94 2.24
N GLY A 257 -13.24 -3.22 1.89
CA GLY A 257 -11.98 -3.85 1.48
C GLY A 257 -11.38 -3.20 0.23
N LEU A 258 -10.05 -3.23 0.12
CA LEU A 258 -9.33 -2.68 -1.04
C LEU A 258 -9.71 -3.42 -2.33
N MET A 259 -9.99 -4.73 -2.26
CA MET A 259 -10.47 -5.52 -3.39
C MET A 259 -11.83 -5.03 -3.89
N GLY A 260 -12.70 -4.49 -3.03
CA GLY A 260 -13.95 -3.87 -3.42
C GLY A 260 -13.74 -2.67 -4.37
N PHE A 261 -12.70 -1.88 -4.16
CA PHE A 261 -12.33 -0.81 -5.09
C PHE A 261 -11.84 -1.35 -6.44
N VAL A 262 -11.04 -2.42 -6.44
CA VAL A 262 -10.58 -3.07 -7.68
C VAL A 262 -11.77 -3.61 -8.48
N GLN A 263 -12.74 -4.24 -7.80
CA GLN A 263 -13.96 -4.73 -8.44
C GLN A 263 -14.80 -3.58 -9.02
N TYR A 264 -14.95 -2.48 -8.28
CA TYR A 264 -15.64 -1.28 -8.76
C TYR A 264 -14.99 -0.72 -10.03
N CYS A 265 -13.65 -0.59 -10.06
CA CYS A 265 -12.92 -0.15 -11.25
C CYS A 265 -13.13 -1.10 -12.44
N ALA A 266 -13.07 -2.41 -12.21
CA ALA A 266 -13.27 -3.40 -13.27
C ALA A 266 -14.70 -3.37 -13.82
N PHE A 267 -15.71 -3.17 -12.96
CA PHE A 267 -17.12 -3.04 -13.37
C PHE A 267 -17.33 -1.78 -14.23
N ASN A 268 -16.84 -0.63 -13.77
CA ASN A 268 -16.98 0.63 -14.51
C ASN A 268 -16.31 0.60 -15.89
N MET A 269 -15.16 -0.09 -16.04
CA MET A 269 -14.54 -0.27 -17.35
C MET A 269 -15.45 -1.02 -18.34
N GLY A 270 -16.32 -1.90 -17.85
CA GLY A 270 -17.33 -2.59 -18.68
C GLY A 270 -18.48 -1.67 -19.08
N GLU A 271 -18.97 -0.83 -18.17
CA GLU A 271 -20.08 0.10 -18.43
C GLU A 271 -19.68 1.24 -19.39
N ASP A 272 -18.47 1.78 -19.28
CA ASP A 272 -17.95 2.83 -20.18
C ASP A 272 -17.87 2.40 -21.66
N HIS A 273 -17.95 1.09 -21.95
CA HIS A 273 -18.04 0.55 -23.30
C HIS A 273 -19.47 0.43 -23.84
N VAL A 274 -20.47 0.60 -22.99
CA VAL A 274 -21.90 0.45 -23.34
C VAL A 274 -22.58 1.80 -23.60
N LEU A 275 -21.96 2.91 -23.15
CA LEU A 275 -22.40 4.29 -23.37
C LEU A 275 -21.61 4.93 -24.51
#